data_bfde2e96f97f36b958d748d40f665dc8
#
_entry.id   bfde2e96f97f36b958d748d40f665dc8
#
_cell.length_a   1.000
_cell.length_b   1.000
_cell.length_c   1.000
_cell.angle_alpha   90.00
_cell.angle_beta   90.00
_cell.angle_gamma   90.00
#
_symmetry.space_group_name_H-M   'P 1'
#
loop_
_entity.id
_entity.type
_entity.pdbx_description
1 polymer ?
#
loop_
_entity_poly.entity_id
_entity_poly.type
_entity_poly.pdbx_seq_one_letter_code
_entity_poly.pdbx_strand_id
1 'polypeptide(L)'
;MTKSYWLKKISIPNADLFLEYIRTVLPWIKSVGGVIVKRDLIQESTSNEWDGGQLGLVIEFESKFAAKKAIYSEVFQKYLQSRDLMELVTISTL
;
A
#
# COMPACT_ATOMS: atom_id res chain seq x y z
N MET A 1 -7.33 22.83 -5.34
CA MET A 1 -6.76 21.66 -6.00
C MET A 1 -7.50 20.41 -5.59
N THR A 2 -7.69 19.50 -6.53
CA THR A 2 -8.42 18.27 -6.26
C THR A 2 -7.47 17.20 -5.71
N LYS A 3 -7.79 16.67 -4.55
CA LYS A 3 -7.00 15.58 -3.97
C LYS A 3 -7.24 14.28 -4.72
N SER A 4 -6.25 13.42 -4.72
CA SER A 4 -6.33 12.09 -5.28
C SER A 4 -6.09 11.04 -4.22
N TYR A 5 -6.65 9.85 -4.44
CA TYR A 5 -6.57 8.75 -3.49
C TYR A 5 -6.09 7.50 -4.19
N TRP A 6 -5.20 6.78 -3.53
CA TRP A 6 -4.92 5.39 -3.88
C TRP A 6 -5.91 4.51 -3.13
N LEU A 7 -6.59 3.68 -3.88
CA LEU A 7 -7.36 2.57 -3.32
C LEU A 7 -6.56 1.33 -3.64
N LYS A 8 -5.86 0.78 -2.67
CA LYS A 8 -4.99 -0.34 -2.98
C LYS A 8 -5.24 -1.56 -2.09
N LYS A 9 -5.05 -2.72 -2.70
CA LYS A 9 -5.10 -4.01 -2.01
C LYS A 9 -3.83 -4.76 -2.33
N ILE A 10 -3.25 -5.38 -1.31
CA ILE A 10 -2.07 -6.21 -1.49
C ILE A 10 -2.26 -7.52 -0.73
N SER A 11 -1.93 -8.62 -1.40
CA SER A 11 -1.94 -9.94 -0.78
C SER A 11 -0.57 -10.19 -0.15
N ILE A 12 -0.56 -10.49 1.13
CA ILE A 12 0.69 -10.70 1.88
C ILE A 12 0.64 -12.10 2.49
N PRO A 13 1.56 -13.00 2.09
CA PRO A 13 1.45 -14.42 2.41
C PRO A 13 1.83 -14.81 3.84
N ASN A 14 2.58 -13.99 4.56
CA ASN A 14 3.02 -14.37 5.90
C ASN A 14 3.30 -13.15 6.78
N ALA A 15 3.45 -13.42 8.08
CA ALA A 15 3.64 -12.36 9.08
C ALA A 15 4.93 -11.59 8.91
N ASP A 16 6.01 -12.25 8.51
CA ASP A 16 7.31 -11.58 8.34
C ASP A 16 7.25 -10.53 7.23
N LEU A 17 6.66 -10.89 6.09
CA LEU A 17 6.45 -9.94 4.99
C LEU A 17 5.48 -8.83 5.37
N PHE A 18 4.46 -9.14 6.16
CA PHE A 18 3.51 -8.13 6.64
C PHE A 18 4.23 -7.07 7.48
N LEU A 19 5.04 -7.50 8.44
CA LEU A 19 5.79 -6.57 9.29
C LEU A 19 6.79 -5.76 8.47
N GLU A 20 7.50 -6.41 7.54
CA GLU A 20 8.43 -5.72 6.67
C GLU A 20 7.74 -4.66 5.83
N TYR A 21 6.58 -4.99 5.25
CA TYR A 21 5.78 -4.07 4.46
C TYR A 21 5.39 -2.84 5.28
N ILE A 22 4.85 -3.06 6.48
CA ILE A 22 4.44 -1.98 7.37
C ILE A 22 5.63 -1.07 7.71
N ARG A 23 6.79 -1.65 8.00
CA ARG A 23 7.98 -0.88 8.41
C ARG A 23 8.69 -0.19 7.25
N THR A 24 8.51 -0.67 6.03
CA THR A 24 9.22 -0.16 4.85
C THR A 24 8.33 0.72 3.99
N VAL A 25 7.16 0.23 3.63
CA VAL A 25 6.30 0.89 2.64
C VAL A 25 5.50 2.03 3.26
N LEU A 26 4.95 1.86 4.46
CA LEU A 26 4.14 2.92 5.06
C LEU A 26 4.94 4.19 5.35
N PRO A 27 6.17 4.11 5.93
CA PRO A 27 7.00 5.31 6.07
C PRO A 27 7.38 5.94 4.73
N TRP A 28 7.63 5.10 3.71
CA TRP A 28 7.94 5.60 2.36
C TRP A 28 6.76 6.37 1.76
N ILE A 29 5.54 5.85 1.90
CA ILE A 29 4.33 6.53 1.43
C ILE A 29 4.24 7.92 2.05
N LYS A 30 4.48 8.01 3.36
CA LYS A 30 4.47 9.29 4.06
C LYS A 30 5.55 10.22 3.53
N SER A 31 6.73 9.69 3.20
CA SER A 31 7.85 10.50 2.69
C SER A 31 7.57 11.10 1.32
N VAL A 32 6.70 10.48 0.52
CA VAL A 32 6.33 11.00 -0.81
C VAL A 32 5.00 11.77 -0.79
N GLY A 33 4.55 12.16 0.38
CA GLY A 33 3.38 13.03 0.53
C GLY A 33 2.05 12.31 0.67
N GLY A 34 2.04 10.99 0.84
CA GLY A 34 0.81 10.24 1.05
C GLY A 34 0.38 10.27 2.51
N VAL A 35 -0.93 10.31 2.75
CA VAL A 35 -1.52 10.21 4.08
C VAL A 35 -2.46 9.01 4.09
N ILE A 36 -2.21 8.08 5.00
CA ILE A 36 -3.05 6.88 5.12
C ILE A 36 -4.31 7.28 5.86
N VAL A 37 -5.45 7.26 5.16
CA VAL A 37 -6.74 7.65 5.73
C VAL A 37 -7.59 6.46 6.15
N LYS A 38 -7.31 5.27 5.61
CA LYS A 38 -8.01 4.05 5.99
C LYS A 38 -7.13 2.84 5.80
N ARG A 39 -7.27 1.85 6.69
CA ARG A 39 -6.53 0.61 6.64
C ARG A 39 -7.45 -0.54 7.04
N ASP A 40 -7.57 -1.55 6.18
CA ASP A 40 -8.36 -2.74 6.43
C ASP A 40 -7.47 -3.98 6.33
N LEU A 41 -7.67 -4.91 7.26
CA LEU A 41 -6.98 -6.19 7.27
C LEU A 41 -8.00 -7.31 7.10
N ILE A 42 -7.79 -8.15 6.09
CA ILE A 42 -8.59 -9.33 5.86
C ILE A 42 -7.68 -10.55 5.96
N GLN A 43 -7.77 -11.26 7.07
CA GLN A 43 -6.98 -12.46 7.31
C GLN A 43 -7.70 -13.69 6.77
N GLU A 44 -6.94 -14.62 6.20
CA GLU A 44 -7.47 -15.88 5.70
C GLU A 44 -7.66 -16.92 6.82
N SER A 45 -7.03 -16.69 7.95
CA SER A 45 -7.04 -17.59 9.11
C SER A 45 -7.72 -16.93 10.31
N THR A 46 -8.31 -17.75 11.19
CA THR A 46 -8.88 -17.29 12.45
C THR A 46 -7.85 -17.20 13.58
N SER A 47 -6.58 -17.54 13.29
CA SER A 47 -5.52 -17.46 14.29
C SER A 47 -5.17 -16.00 14.58
N ASN A 48 -4.54 -15.74 15.74
CA ASN A 48 -4.08 -14.41 16.11
C ASN A 48 -2.82 -14.00 15.36
N GLU A 49 -2.24 -14.91 14.58
CA GLU A 49 -1.07 -14.65 13.76
C GLU A 49 -1.47 -14.39 12.32
N TRP A 50 -0.66 -13.60 11.61
CA TRP A 50 -0.89 -13.34 10.20
C TRP A 50 -0.37 -14.52 9.37
N ASP A 51 -1.27 -15.36 8.89
CA ASP A 51 -0.94 -16.52 8.05
C ASP A 51 -1.16 -16.26 6.56
N GLY A 52 -1.33 -15.01 6.21
CA GLY A 52 -1.70 -14.60 4.86
C GLY A 52 -3.03 -13.91 4.86
N GLY A 53 -3.24 -13.06 3.88
CA GLY A 53 -4.45 -12.27 3.75
C GLY A 53 -4.21 -11.04 2.92
N GLN A 54 -5.14 -10.11 2.99
CA GLN A 54 -5.09 -8.88 2.21
C GLN A 54 -5.03 -7.66 3.11
N LEU A 55 -4.18 -6.72 2.73
CA LEU A 55 -4.12 -5.40 3.34
C LEU A 55 -4.73 -4.41 2.37
N GLY A 56 -5.81 -3.74 2.78
CA GLY A 56 -6.43 -2.67 2.02
C GLY A 56 -6.01 -1.33 2.58
N LEU A 57 -5.65 -0.39 1.73
CA LEU A 57 -5.25 0.94 2.13
C LEU A 57 -5.95 1.99 1.28
N VAL A 58 -6.37 3.08 1.92
CA VAL A 58 -6.79 4.30 1.23
C VAL A 58 -5.79 5.38 1.61
N ILE A 59 -5.09 5.90 0.61
CA ILE A 59 -4.03 6.88 0.80
C ILE A 59 -4.35 8.15 0.04
N GLU A 60 -4.35 9.28 0.75
CA GLU A 60 -4.63 10.58 0.18
C GLU A 60 -3.35 11.25 -0.30
N PHE A 61 -3.39 11.80 -1.52
CA PHE A 61 -2.33 12.66 -2.07
C PHE A 61 -2.90 14.01 -2.43
N GLU A 62 -2.08 15.04 -2.41
CA GLU A 62 -2.53 16.41 -2.68
C GLU A 62 -2.98 16.61 -4.14
N SER A 63 -2.54 15.76 -5.08
CA SER A 63 -2.89 15.87 -6.48
C SER A 63 -2.78 14.51 -7.18
N LYS A 64 -3.42 14.41 -8.35
CA LYS A 64 -3.29 13.23 -9.21
C LYS A 64 -1.85 13.04 -9.68
N PHE A 65 -1.14 14.13 -9.91
CA PHE A 65 0.27 14.08 -10.31
C PHE A 65 1.12 13.44 -9.21
N ALA A 66 0.94 13.86 -7.97
CA ALA A 66 1.68 13.30 -6.82
C ALA A 66 1.38 11.81 -6.65
N ALA A 67 0.11 11.42 -6.77
CA ALA A 67 -0.30 10.02 -6.66
C ALA A 67 0.33 9.16 -7.76
N LYS A 68 0.31 9.63 -9.00
CA LYS A 68 0.92 8.91 -10.12
C LYS A 68 2.44 8.82 -9.99
N LYS A 69 3.08 9.90 -9.59
CA LYS A 69 4.53 9.91 -9.41
C LYS A 69 4.97 8.87 -8.39
N ALA A 70 4.21 8.73 -7.30
CA ALA A 70 4.51 7.74 -6.29
C ALA A 70 4.32 6.30 -6.80
N ILE A 71 3.24 6.02 -7.53
CA ILE A 71 2.99 4.68 -8.10
C ILE A 71 4.12 4.26 -9.04
N TYR A 72 4.60 5.18 -9.89
CA TYR A 72 5.62 4.85 -10.88
C TYR A 72 7.03 5.00 -10.35
N SER A 73 7.20 5.22 -9.04
CA SER A 73 8.53 5.28 -8.42
C SER A 73 9.26 3.96 -8.62
N GLU A 74 10.48 4.04 -9.13
CA GLU A 74 11.32 2.88 -9.33
C GLU A 74 11.61 2.15 -8.02
N VAL A 75 11.81 2.90 -6.95
CA VAL A 75 12.06 2.33 -5.61
C VAL A 75 10.89 1.44 -5.18
N PHE A 76 9.68 1.94 -5.34
CA PHE A 76 8.48 1.20 -4.96
C PHE A 76 8.29 -0.04 -5.82
N GLN A 77 8.43 0.09 -7.14
CA GLN A 77 8.26 -1.02 -8.05
C GLN A 77 9.31 -2.11 -7.82
N LYS A 78 10.55 -1.73 -7.59
CA LYS A 78 11.61 -2.68 -7.27
C LYS A 78 11.35 -3.41 -5.96
N TYR A 79 10.83 -2.72 -4.97
CA TYR A 79 10.48 -3.36 -3.70
C TYR A 79 9.45 -4.45 -3.92
N LEU A 80 8.36 -4.15 -4.64
CA LEU A 80 7.32 -5.12 -4.91
C LEU A 80 7.87 -6.34 -5.66
N GLN A 81 8.68 -6.11 -6.69
CA GLN A 81 9.30 -7.17 -7.48
C GLN A 81 10.23 -8.03 -6.64
N SER A 82 11.04 -7.42 -5.79
CA SER A 82 12.00 -8.14 -4.96
C SER A 82 11.35 -9.06 -3.93
N ARG A 83 10.10 -8.78 -3.58
CA ARG A 83 9.32 -9.58 -2.62
C ARG A 83 8.26 -10.43 -3.30
N ASP A 84 8.21 -10.41 -4.63
CA ASP A 84 7.18 -11.12 -5.41
C ASP A 84 5.76 -10.74 -4.94
N LEU A 85 5.56 -9.47 -4.65
CA LEU A 85 4.28 -8.94 -4.22
C LEU A 85 3.53 -8.30 -5.39
N MET A 86 2.24 -8.59 -5.48
CA MET A 86 1.36 -7.99 -6.49
C MET A 86 0.34 -7.10 -5.79
N GLU A 87 0.24 -5.85 -6.26
CA GLU A 87 -0.73 -4.91 -5.75
C GLU A 87 -1.74 -4.52 -6.81
N LEU A 88 -3.00 -4.36 -6.39
CA LEU A 88 -4.02 -3.68 -7.18
C LEU A 88 -4.14 -2.27 -6.65
N VAL A 89 -3.83 -1.29 -7.49
CA VAL A 89 -3.93 0.12 -7.12
C VAL A 89 -4.82 0.84 -8.11
N THR A 90 -5.84 1.51 -7.58
CA THR A 90 -6.72 2.37 -8.37
C THR A 90 -6.55 3.79 -7.87
N ILE A 91 -6.37 4.75 -8.79
CA ILE A 91 -6.33 6.16 -8.44
C ILE A 91 -7.71 6.76 -8.66
N SER A 92 -8.26 7.34 -7.61
CA SER A 92 -9.56 8.00 -7.65
C SER A 92 -9.38 9.48 -7.33
N THR A 93 -10.08 10.33 -8.03
CA THR A 93 -10.11 11.77 -7.81
C THR A 93 -11.52 12.17 -7.39
N LEU A 94 -11.65 12.84 -6.25
CA LEU A 94 -12.94 13.31 -5.75
C LEU A 94 -13.15 14.78 -6.08
#